data_f7e9a078433c254946be139b27211c5f
#
_entry.id   f7e9a078433c254946be139b27211c5f
#
_cell.length_a   1.000
_cell.length_b   1.000
_cell.length_c   1.000
_cell.angle_alpha   90.00
_cell.angle_beta   90.00
_cell.angle_gamma   90.00
#
_symmetry.space_group_name_H-M   'P 1'
#
loop_
_entity.id
_entity.type
_entity.pdbx_description
1 polymer ?
#
loop_
_entity_poly.entity_id
_entity_poly.type
_entity_poly.pdbx_seq_one_letter_code
_entity_poly.pdbx_strand_id
1 'polypeptide(L)'
;MDFITFLIIFFASLVVVWLVSFLVEALRPAPKAPEAMPWDPSLKPAYVTVDGVKLRYLKVGEGPVLLLLHTLRTQLDLFHKVIPELAKDFTVYALDFPGHGYSDIPDGSYDADFFVKYVNGFLDKLDLTSVILSGVSIGASISLIIAARHNPRVVRIIPINPYDYYQGKGLARASLLGRLFVGLAAIPFVGDTVMRLRNYTIMKAVLTGGVSDPKSISPALMKEMYMVGNRRGHYRGFINLLRNASSWEHARSEYGNINVPTFMIWGAEDWSRPEERRYDESLISGVQSVTAETGGHFLPLDAPNDVIRHIRSAA
;
A
#
# COMPACT_ATOMS: atom_id res chain seq x y z
N MET A 1 26.60 -28.50 30.03
CA MET A 1 25.18 -28.05 30.20
C MET A 1 24.31 -29.19 29.72
N ASP A 2 23.48 -29.74 30.59
CA ASP A 2 22.57 -30.80 30.20
C ASP A 2 21.45 -30.24 29.30
N PHE A 3 20.75 -31.14 28.60
CA PHE A 3 19.73 -30.80 27.62
C PHE A 3 18.55 -30.03 28.26
N ILE A 4 18.18 -30.34 29.49
CA ILE A 4 17.08 -29.67 30.19
C ILE A 4 17.45 -28.23 30.50
N THR A 5 18.65 -27.99 31.03
CA THR A 5 19.17 -26.64 31.30
C THR A 5 19.24 -25.82 30.00
N PHE A 6 19.68 -26.42 28.89
CA PHE A 6 19.68 -25.75 27.59
C PHE A 6 18.27 -25.33 27.18
N LEU A 7 17.28 -26.21 27.28
CA LEU A 7 15.89 -25.89 26.93
C LEU A 7 15.32 -24.76 27.82
N ILE A 8 15.58 -24.81 29.13
CA ILE A 8 15.12 -23.77 30.07
C ILE A 8 15.69 -22.41 29.67
N ILE A 9 17.00 -22.32 29.42
CA ILE A 9 17.65 -21.07 29.03
C ILE A 9 17.09 -20.60 27.67
N PHE A 10 16.94 -21.50 26.72
CA PHE A 10 16.38 -21.18 25.41
C PHE A 10 14.98 -20.58 25.50
N PHE A 11 14.05 -21.25 26.19
CA PHE A 11 12.68 -20.75 26.35
C PHE A 11 12.61 -19.47 27.19
N ALA A 12 13.41 -19.35 28.24
CA ALA A 12 13.52 -18.13 29.03
C ALA A 12 14.00 -16.96 28.15
N SER A 13 14.99 -17.19 27.28
CA SER A 13 15.47 -16.17 26.33
C SER A 13 14.39 -15.72 25.35
N LEU A 14 13.57 -16.64 24.84
CA LEU A 14 12.45 -16.29 23.97
C LEU A 14 11.41 -15.42 24.70
N VAL A 15 11.10 -15.74 25.96
CA VAL A 15 10.19 -14.93 26.78
C VAL A 15 10.77 -13.55 27.02
N VAL A 16 12.07 -13.43 27.33
CA VAL A 16 12.74 -12.13 27.48
C VAL A 16 12.66 -11.31 26.21
N VAL A 17 12.99 -11.89 25.03
CA VAL A 17 12.88 -11.21 23.75
C VAL A 17 11.45 -10.75 23.48
N TRP A 18 10.46 -11.57 23.76
CA TRP A 18 9.06 -11.24 23.64
C TRP A 18 8.68 -10.04 24.51
N LEU A 19 9.06 -10.05 25.81
CA LEU A 19 8.81 -8.94 26.73
C LEU A 19 9.53 -7.66 26.30
N VAL A 20 10.79 -7.74 25.91
CA VAL A 20 11.58 -6.60 25.40
C VAL A 20 10.91 -6.00 24.16
N SER A 21 10.31 -6.83 23.30
CA SER A 21 9.63 -6.31 22.11
C SER A 21 8.48 -5.35 22.44
N PHE A 22 7.74 -5.56 23.53
CA PHE A 22 6.70 -4.62 23.99
C PHE A 22 7.29 -3.31 24.47
N LEU A 23 8.41 -3.36 25.20
CA LEU A 23 9.09 -2.16 25.66
C LEU A 23 9.59 -1.35 24.46
N VAL A 24 10.23 -2.00 23.48
CA VAL A 24 10.69 -1.35 22.25
C VAL A 24 9.52 -0.70 21.53
N GLU A 25 8.38 -1.37 21.39
CA GLU A 25 7.19 -0.80 20.73
C GLU A 25 6.58 0.35 21.53
N ALA A 26 6.54 0.25 22.86
CA ALA A 26 6.03 1.32 23.73
C ALA A 26 6.84 2.61 23.65
N LEU A 27 8.16 2.48 23.44
CA LEU A 27 9.10 3.60 23.33
C LEU A 27 9.22 4.16 21.90
N ARG A 28 8.44 3.63 20.92
CA ARG A 28 8.52 4.14 19.55
C ARG A 28 8.03 5.57 19.44
N PRO A 29 8.68 6.38 18.58
CA PRO A 29 8.30 7.76 18.39
C PRO A 29 6.92 7.86 17.72
N ALA A 30 6.24 8.97 17.98
CA ALA A 30 5.07 9.41 17.24
C ALA A 30 5.43 10.71 16.51
N PRO A 31 6.04 10.63 15.31
CA PRO A 31 6.42 11.83 14.58
C PRO A 31 5.17 12.67 14.28
N LYS A 32 5.30 13.99 14.43
CA LYS A 32 4.25 14.92 14.02
C LYS A 32 4.13 14.88 12.50
N ALA A 33 2.89 14.89 12.01
CA ALA A 33 2.65 15.07 10.59
C ALA A 33 3.21 16.43 10.13
N PRO A 34 3.88 16.48 8.98
CA PRO A 34 4.38 17.74 8.44
C PRO A 34 3.22 18.66 8.08
N GLU A 35 3.42 19.97 8.27
CA GLU A 35 2.43 21.00 7.89
C GLU A 35 2.36 21.22 6.37
N ALA A 36 3.41 20.84 5.66
CA ALA A 36 3.51 20.86 4.21
C ALA A 36 4.19 19.59 3.72
N MET A 37 4.03 19.26 2.44
CA MET A 37 4.66 18.07 1.88
C MET A 37 6.18 18.25 1.83
N PRO A 38 6.99 17.27 2.32
CA PRO A 38 8.45 17.41 2.36
C PRO A 38 9.10 17.57 0.98
N TRP A 39 8.44 17.10 -0.08
CA TRP A 39 8.90 17.14 -1.46
C TRP A 39 8.38 18.35 -2.25
N ASP A 40 7.38 19.06 -1.70
CA ASP A 40 6.87 20.34 -2.22
C ASP A 40 6.23 21.15 -1.07
N PRO A 41 6.95 22.11 -0.47
CA PRO A 41 6.44 22.88 0.66
C PRO A 41 5.24 23.79 0.35
N SER A 42 4.88 24.00 -0.91
CA SER A 42 3.67 24.74 -1.28
C SER A 42 2.40 23.92 -1.07
N LEU A 43 2.51 22.59 -1.03
CA LEU A 43 1.41 21.65 -0.90
C LEU A 43 1.18 21.32 0.58
N LYS A 44 -0.04 21.52 1.04
CA LYS A 44 -0.44 21.24 2.42
C LYS A 44 -1.38 20.03 2.49
N PRO A 45 -1.08 19.03 3.31
CA PRO A 45 -2.00 17.92 3.54
C PRO A 45 -3.25 18.39 4.28
N ALA A 46 -4.36 17.74 3.99
CA ALA A 46 -5.63 17.93 4.69
C ALA A 46 -6.05 16.62 5.39
N TYR A 47 -7.09 16.70 6.19
CA TYR A 47 -7.63 15.57 6.95
C TYR A 47 -9.14 15.50 6.83
N VAL A 48 -9.66 14.28 6.80
CA VAL A 48 -11.09 13.98 6.88
C VAL A 48 -11.32 12.84 7.86
N THR A 49 -12.44 12.86 8.58
CA THR A 49 -12.79 11.78 9.51
C THR A 49 -13.85 10.88 8.88
N VAL A 50 -13.52 9.60 8.74
CA VAL A 50 -14.41 8.54 8.25
C VAL A 50 -14.59 7.53 9.38
N ASP A 51 -15.80 7.32 9.83
CA ASP A 51 -16.16 6.39 10.92
C ASP A 51 -15.24 6.52 12.15
N GLY A 52 -14.96 7.77 12.56
CA GLY A 52 -14.12 8.08 13.71
C GLY A 52 -12.62 8.00 13.46
N VAL A 53 -12.17 7.59 12.27
CA VAL A 53 -10.77 7.49 11.87
C VAL A 53 -10.37 8.70 11.05
N LYS A 54 -9.36 9.44 11.51
CA LYS A 54 -8.80 10.59 10.82
C LYS A 54 -7.84 10.14 9.72
N LEU A 55 -8.19 10.43 8.46
CA LEU A 55 -7.42 10.10 7.28
C LEU A 55 -6.71 11.34 6.74
N ARG A 56 -5.39 11.23 6.49
CA ARG A 56 -4.62 12.28 5.79
C ARG A 56 -4.80 12.12 4.28
N TYR A 57 -4.94 13.24 3.60
CA TYR A 57 -4.92 13.29 2.14
C TYR A 57 -4.28 14.56 1.62
N LEU A 58 -3.91 14.56 0.36
CA LEU A 58 -3.51 15.72 -0.41
C LEU A 58 -4.57 15.98 -1.47
N LYS A 59 -4.88 17.28 -1.72
CA LYS A 59 -5.67 17.73 -2.87
C LYS A 59 -4.90 18.81 -3.61
N VAL A 60 -4.73 18.67 -4.93
CA VAL A 60 -4.00 19.63 -5.77
C VAL A 60 -4.48 19.57 -7.22
N GLY A 61 -4.40 20.71 -7.92
CA GLY A 61 -4.79 20.83 -9.33
C GLY A 61 -6.28 21.07 -9.51
N GLU A 62 -6.68 21.22 -10.78
CA GLU A 62 -8.05 21.44 -11.24
C GLU A 62 -8.34 20.53 -12.43
N GLY A 63 -9.59 20.09 -12.61
CA GLY A 63 -10.03 19.20 -13.68
C GLY A 63 -10.77 17.97 -13.16
N PRO A 64 -10.90 16.89 -13.96
CA PRO A 64 -11.50 15.63 -13.55
C PRO A 64 -10.87 15.09 -12.26
N VAL A 65 -11.68 14.46 -11.41
CA VAL A 65 -11.21 13.94 -10.12
C VAL A 65 -10.41 12.65 -10.33
N LEU A 66 -9.15 12.66 -9.91
CA LEU A 66 -8.27 11.50 -9.89
C LEU A 66 -7.88 11.18 -8.43
N LEU A 67 -8.29 10.01 -7.92
CA LEU A 67 -7.90 9.54 -6.59
C LEU A 67 -6.78 8.52 -6.71
N LEU A 68 -5.63 8.83 -6.08
CA LEU A 68 -4.44 7.99 -6.03
C LEU A 68 -4.39 7.21 -4.70
N LEU A 69 -4.30 5.88 -4.80
CA LEU A 69 -4.30 4.94 -3.70
C LEU A 69 -2.94 4.23 -3.62
N HIS A 70 -2.19 4.48 -2.54
CA HIS A 70 -0.86 3.91 -2.35
C HIS A 70 -0.89 2.41 -2.01
N THR A 71 0.24 1.83 -1.67
CA THR A 71 0.37 0.41 -1.32
C THR A 71 0.76 0.18 0.14
N LEU A 72 0.81 -1.09 0.53
CA LEU A 72 1.23 -1.49 1.87
C LEU A 72 2.63 -0.94 2.21
N ARG A 73 2.84 -0.55 3.47
CA ARG A 73 4.10 0.01 4.00
C ARG A 73 4.55 1.34 3.39
N THR A 74 3.77 1.90 2.49
CA THR A 74 4.01 3.22 1.91
C THR A 74 2.96 4.23 2.41
N GLN A 75 2.91 5.36 1.79
CA GLN A 75 2.01 6.47 2.06
C GLN A 75 1.82 7.29 0.77
N LEU A 76 0.98 8.31 0.80
CA LEU A 76 0.69 9.15 -0.37
C LEU A 76 1.95 9.73 -1.05
N ASP A 77 3.06 9.86 -0.30
CA ASP A 77 4.36 10.29 -0.81
C ASP A 77 4.96 9.33 -1.86
N LEU A 78 4.40 8.10 -2.01
CA LEU A 78 4.71 7.18 -3.11
C LEU A 78 4.53 7.86 -4.48
N PHE A 79 3.59 8.79 -4.56
CA PHE A 79 3.21 9.49 -5.78
C PHE A 79 3.91 10.84 -5.97
N HIS A 80 4.91 11.18 -5.14
CA HIS A 80 5.55 12.51 -5.16
C HIS A 80 6.12 12.90 -6.52
N LYS A 81 6.54 11.94 -7.36
CA LYS A 81 7.07 12.19 -8.70
C LYS A 81 5.97 12.39 -9.74
N VAL A 82 4.78 11.88 -9.51
CA VAL A 82 3.69 11.93 -10.52
C VAL A 82 2.64 12.99 -10.21
N ILE A 83 2.40 13.32 -8.95
CA ILE A 83 1.38 14.30 -8.51
C ILE A 83 1.59 15.66 -9.18
N PRO A 84 2.79 16.29 -9.20
CA PRO A 84 2.95 17.62 -9.77
C PRO A 84 2.59 17.70 -11.26
N GLU A 85 2.84 16.63 -11.99
CA GLU A 85 2.53 16.57 -13.43
C GLU A 85 1.05 16.28 -13.69
N LEU A 86 0.46 15.32 -12.92
CA LEU A 86 -0.95 14.98 -13.06
C LEU A 86 -1.86 16.13 -12.59
N ALA A 87 -1.43 16.93 -11.62
CA ALA A 87 -2.18 18.11 -11.15
C ALA A 87 -2.35 19.22 -12.20
N LYS A 88 -1.65 19.13 -13.34
CA LYS A 88 -1.84 20.06 -14.48
C LYS A 88 -3.13 19.78 -15.25
N ASP A 89 -3.64 18.54 -15.16
CA ASP A 89 -4.78 18.07 -15.95
C ASP A 89 -5.94 17.57 -15.08
N PHE A 90 -5.70 17.28 -13.81
CA PHE A 90 -6.64 16.65 -12.89
C PHE A 90 -6.73 17.39 -11.55
N THR A 91 -7.89 17.29 -10.92
CA THR A 91 -7.97 17.47 -9.45
C THR A 91 -7.49 16.18 -8.79
N VAL A 92 -6.22 16.15 -8.42
CA VAL A 92 -5.58 14.98 -7.83
C VAL A 92 -5.85 14.93 -6.34
N TYR A 93 -6.42 13.83 -5.89
CA TYR A 93 -6.45 13.43 -4.48
C TYR A 93 -5.46 12.28 -4.28
N ALA A 94 -4.67 12.32 -3.22
CA ALA A 94 -3.83 11.21 -2.79
C ALA A 94 -4.12 10.92 -1.31
N LEU A 95 -4.53 9.69 -0.99
CA LEU A 95 -5.02 9.30 0.33
C LEU A 95 -3.98 8.47 1.06
N ASP A 96 -3.74 8.75 2.36
CA ASP A 96 -3.13 7.78 3.27
C ASP A 96 -4.20 6.85 3.82
N PHE A 97 -4.06 5.56 3.59
CA PHE A 97 -4.96 4.56 4.16
C PHE A 97 -4.95 4.55 5.69
N PRO A 98 -6.03 4.08 6.35
CA PRO A 98 -5.99 3.83 7.78
C PRO A 98 -4.83 2.88 8.12
N GLY A 99 -4.12 3.18 9.20
CA GLY A 99 -2.93 2.44 9.60
C GLY A 99 -1.66 2.77 8.80
N HIS A 100 -1.72 3.65 7.81
CA HIS A 100 -0.59 4.04 6.97
C HIS A 100 -0.38 5.56 7.00
N GLY A 101 0.79 5.99 6.49
CA GLY A 101 1.12 7.39 6.43
C GLY A 101 0.91 8.08 7.77
N TYR A 102 0.31 9.25 7.75
CA TYR A 102 -0.09 10.00 8.95
C TYR A 102 -1.59 9.89 9.27
N SER A 103 -2.30 8.97 8.65
CA SER A 103 -3.65 8.59 9.06
C SER A 103 -3.63 7.86 10.41
N ASP A 104 -4.78 7.85 11.10
CA ASP A 104 -4.94 7.11 12.34
C ASP A 104 -4.72 5.61 12.13
N ILE A 105 -4.38 4.92 13.23
CA ILE A 105 -4.13 3.47 13.25
C ILE A 105 -5.26 2.81 14.05
N PRO A 106 -6.44 2.59 13.44
CA PRO A 106 -7.53 1.92 14.13
C PRO A 106 -7.24 0.44 14.33
N ASP A 107 -7.91 -0.17 15.28
CA ASP A 107 -7.99 -1.63 15.35
C ASP A 107 -8.89 -2.16 14.22
N GLY A 108 -8.52 -3.27 13.60
CA GLY A 108 -9.27 -3.82 12.48
C GLY A 108 -8.60 -5.02 11.82
N SER A 109 -9.32 -5.63 10.86
CA SER A 109 -8.85 -6.79 10.10
C SER A 109 -7.74 -6.45 9.11
N TYR A 110 -7.76 -5.24 8.56
CA TYR A 110 -6.87 -4.81 7.48
C TYR A 110 -6.91 -5.75 6.26
N ASP A 111 -8.06 -6.39 6.03
CA ASP A 111 -8.40 -7.12 4.83
C ASP A 111 -8.89 -6.21 3.70
N ALA A 112 -9.25 -6.77 2.56
CA ALA A 112 -9.73 -6.01 1.42
C ALA A 112 -10.96 -5.14 1.76
N ASP A 113 -11.95 -5.71 2.47
CA ASP A 113 -13.19 -5.02 2.84
C ASP A 113 -12.94 -3.86 3.80
N PHE A 114 -12.01 -4.00 4.73
CA PHE A 114 -11.61 -2.93 5.62
C PHE A 114 -11.14 -1.69 4.84
N PHE A 115 -10.26 -1.86 3.86
CA PHE A 115 -9.76 -0.73 3.07
C PHE A 115 -10.83 -0.16 2.14
N VAL A 116 -11.61 -1.01 1.48
CA VAL A 116 -12.72 -0.60 0.61
C VAL A 116 -13.72 0.27 1.38
N LYS A 117 -14.06 -0.11 2.61
CA LYS A 117 -14.95 0.69 3.48
C LYS A 117 -14.42 2.11 3.68
N TYR A 118 -13.13 2.28 3.99
CA TYR A 118 -12.58 3.60 4.24
C TYR A 118 -12.40 4.44 2.98
N VAL A 119 -12.10 3.82 1.84
CA VAL A 119 -12.05 4.54 0.56
C VAL A 119 -13.45 5.00 0.14
N ASN A 120 -14.47 4.15 0.25
CA ASN A 120 -15.86 4.55 -0.01
C ASN A 120 -16.29 5.69 0.93
N GLY A 121 -16.01 5.56 2.23
CA GLY A 121 -16.30 6.62 3.20
C GLY A 121 -15.55 7.92 2.92
N PHE A 122 -14.34 7.86 2.36
CA PHE A 122 -13.60 9.05 1.91
C PHE A 122 -14.32 9.73 0.72
N LEU A 123 -14.75 8.95 -0.27
CA LEU A 123 -15.50 9.46 -1.40
C LEU A 123 -16.81 10.13 -0.95
N ASP A 124 -17.51 9.52 0.00
CA ASP A 124 -18.78 10.03 0.53
C ASP A 124 -18.58 11.31 1.34
N LYS A 125 -17.58 11.35 2.24
CA LYS A 125 -17.33 12.51 3.11
C LYS A 125 -16.91 13.75 2.37
N LEU A 126 -16.19 13.61 1.26
CA LEU A 126 -15.77 14.72 0.41
C LEU A 126 -16.73 14.96 -0.77
N ASP A 127 -17.82 14.22 -0.83
CA ASP A 127 -18.83 14.24 -1.92
C ASP A 127 -18.19 14.18 -3.32
N LEU A 128 -17.18 13.32 -3.48
CA LEU A 128 -16.50 13.15 -4.75
C LEU A 128 -17.38 12.32 -5.70
N THR A 129 -17.54 12.81 -6.93
CA THR A 129 -18.31 12.15 -7.98
C THR A 129 -17.51 12.11 -9.27
N SER A 130 -17.87 11.23 -10.20
CA SER A 130 -17.18 11.02 -11.47
C SER A 130 -15.68 10.77 -11.28
N VAL A 131 -15.34 9.92 -10.30
CA VAL A 131 -13.97 9.70 -9.86
C VAL A 131 -13.27 8.68 -10.74
N ILE A 132 -12.06 9.02 -11.17
CA ILE A 132 -11.10 8.08 -11.74
C ILE A 132 -10.28 7.53 -10.55
N LEU A 133 -10.36 6.22 -10.28
CA LEU A 133 -9.52 5.58 -9.26
C LEU A 133 -8.24 5.05 -9.91
N SER A 134 -7.10 5.44 -9.39
CA SER A 134 -5.82 4.81 -9.73
C SER A 134 -5.10 4.43 -8.45
N GLY A 135 -4.48 3.26 -8.43
CA GLY A 135 -3.76 2.82 -7.25
C GLY A 135 -2.69 1.82 -7.59
N VAL A 136 -1.76 1.63 -6.65
CA VAL A 136 -0.64 0.70 -6.77
C VAL A 136 -0.86 -0.48 -5.81
N SER A 137 -0.66 -1.70 -6.28
CA SER A 137 -0.67 -2.89 -5.42
C SER A 137 -2.03 -3.07 -4.72
N ILE A 138 -2.10 -3.03 -3.38
CA ILE A 138 -3.38 -3.08 -2.66
C ILE A 138 -4.31 -1.92 -3.08
N GLY A 139 -3.76 -0.74 -3.39
CA GLY A 139 -4.55 0.38 -3.90
C GLY A 139 -5.18 0.08 -5.27
N ALA A 140 -4.47 -0.68 -6.11
CA ALA A 140 -5.00 -1.16 -7.38
C ALA A 140 -6.12 -2.21 -7.15
N SER A 141 -5.89 -3.19 -6.27
CA SER A 141 -6.90 -4.19 -5.92
C SER A 141 -8.14 -3.56 -5.29
N ILE A 142 -7.97 -2.54 -4.44
CA ILE A 142 -9.09 -1.76 -3.89
C ILE A 142 -9.91 -1.09 -5.01
N SER A 143 -9.23 -0.51 -6.01
CA SER A 143 -9.90 0.12 -7.16
C SER A 143 -10.73 -0.89 -7.95
N LEU A 144 -10.19 -2.09 -8.18
CA LEU A 144 -10.88 -3.19 -8.85
C LEU A 144 -12.11 -3.65 -8.06
N ILE A 145 -11.98 -3.84 -6.74
CA ILE A 145 -13.09 -4.27 -5.87
C ILE A 145 -14.21 -3.22 -5.83
N ILE A 146 -13.86 -1.93 -5.68
CA ILE A 146 -14.85 -0.84 -5.66
C ILE A 146 -15.62 -0.78 -6.97
N ALA A 147 -14.94 -0.95 -8.10
CA ALA A 147 -15.57 -0.99 -9.42
C ALA A 147 -16.46 -2.23 -9.61
N ALA A 148 -15.99 -3.41 -9.17
CA ALA A 148 -16.78 -4.66 -9.22
C ALA A 148 -18.04 -4.61 -8.36
N ARG A 149 -18.03 -3.80 -7.30
CA ARG A 149 -19.18 -3.55 -6.42
C ARG A 149 -20.04 -2.34 -6.85
N HIS A 150 -19.81 -1.84 -8.06
CA HIS A 150 -20.61 -0.79 -8.70
C HIS A 150 -20.78 0.50 -7.88
N ASN A 151 -19.72 1.01 -7.25
CA ASN A 151 -19.81 2.31 -6.60
C ASN A 151 -20.15 3.40 -7.65
N PRO A 152 -21.32 4.08 -7.53
CA PRO A 152 -21.80 5.00 -8.55
C PRO A 152 -20.94 6.27 -8.67
N ARG A 153 -20.05 6.52 -7.74
CA ARG A 153 -19.11 7.66 -7.76
C ARG A 153 -17.91 7.42 -8.66
N VAL A 154 -17.64 6.15 -9.02
CA VAL A 154 -16.47 5.75 -9.81
C VAL A 154 -16.87 5.55 -11.26
N VAL A 155 -16.22 6.26 -12.16
CA VAL A 155 -16.51 6.22 -13.60
C VAL A 155 -15.44 5.51 -14.41
N ARG A 156 -14.25 5.29 -13.83
CA ARG A 156 -13.09 4.66 -14.48
C ARG A 156 -12.10 4.18 -13.44
N ILE A 157 -11.36 3.11 -13.75
CA ILE A 157 -10.26 2.65 -12.92
C ILE A 157 -8.97 2.47 -13.74
N ILE A 158 -7.83 2.80 -13.09
CA ILE A 158 -6.49 2.65 -13.67
C ILE A 158 -5.60 1.94 -12.63
N PRO A 159 -5.79 0.62 -12.44
CA PRO A 159 -4.99 -0.15 -11.48
C PRO A 159 -3.56 -0.36 -11.97
N ILE A 160 -2.59 -0.20 -11.07
CA ILE A 160 -1.16 -0.36 -11.32
C ILE A 160 -0.63 -1.51 -10.47
N ASN A 161 -0.11 -2.57 -11.07
CA ASN A 161 0.44 -3.73 -10.37
C ASN A 161 -0.48 -4.26 -9.26
N PRO A 162 -1.72 -4.72 -9.50
CA PRO A 162 -2.61 -5.27 -8.49
C PRO A 162 -1.96 -6.33 -7.61
N TYR A 163 -2.40 -6.44 -6.34
CA TYR A 163 -1.83 -7.33 -5.32
C TYR A 163 -2.82 -8.43 -4.91
N ASP A 164 -3.40 -9.12 -5.87
CA ASP A 164 -4.48 -10.09 -5.72
C ASP A 164 -4.12 -11.51 -6.16
N TYR A 165 -2.83 -11.79 -6.30
CA TYR A 165 -2.26 -13.07 -6.68
C TYR A 165 -1.46 -13.69 -5.52
N TYR A 166 -1.15 -14.98 -5.67
CA TYR A 166 -0.30 -15.74 -4.74
C TYR A 166 -0.78 -15.62 -3.28
N GLN A 167 -2.10 -15.69 -3.06
CA GLN A 167 -2.75 -15.52 -1.76
C GLN A 167 -2.36 -14.22 -1.04
N GLY A 168 -2.14 -13.13 -1.78
CA GLY A 168 -1.67 -11.85 -1.24
C GLY A 168 -0.26 -11.91 -0.63
N LYS A 169 0.57 -12.85 -1.07
CA LYS A 169 1.95 -13.04 -0.57
C LYS A 169 3.01 -12.58 -1.57
N GLY A 170 2.66 -11.72 -2.53
CA GLY A 170 3.58 -11.22 -3.57
C GLY A 170 4.89 -10.67 -3.01
N LEU A 171 4.85 -9.99 -1.85
CA LEU A 171 6.04 -9.50 -1.16
C LEU A 171 7.10 -10.60 -0.89
N ALA A 172 6.69 -11.86 -0.76
CA ALA A 172 7.63 -12.98 -0.60
C ALA A 172 8.52 -13.22 -1.83
N ARG A 173 8.17 -12.64 -2.97
CA ARG A 173 8.95 -12.71 -4.22
C ARG A 173 9.97 -11.58 -4.36
N ALA A 174 9.82 -10.49 -3.58
CA ALA A 174 10.71 -9.34 -3.64
C ALA A 174 12.16 -9.68 -3.26
N SER A 175 12.36 -10.55 -2.27
CA SER A 175 13.69 -10.98 -1.82
C SER A 175 13.59 -12.19 -0.88
N LEU A 176 14.76 -12.80 -0.57
CA LEU A 176 14.84 -13.85 0.45
C LEU A 176 14.38 -13.33 1.83
N LEU A 177 14.73 -12.08 2.18
CA LEU A 177 14.27 -11.43 3.41
C LEU A 177 12.75 -11.21 3.39
N GLY A 178 12.17 -10.80 2.27
CA GLY A 178 10.73 -10.68 2.09
C GLY A 178 10.00 -12.00 2.31
N ARG A 179 10.55 -13.10 1.77
CA ARG A 179 10.01 -14.45 1.97
C ARG A 179 10.03 -14.87 3.44
N LEU A 180 11.19 -14.71 4.11
CA LEU A 180 11.33 -15.01 5.53
C LEU A 180 10.38 -14.17 6.37
N PHE A 181 10.29 -12.90 6.07
CA PHE A 181 9.46 -11.93 6.78
C PHE A 181 7.96 -12.28 6.69
N VAL A 182 7.46 -12.56 5.47
CA VAL A 182 6.08 -13.00 5.26
C VAL A 182 5.78 -14.31 5.98
N GLY A 183 6.73 -15.27 5.93
CA GLY A 183 6.60 -16.55 6.63
C GLY A 183 6.53 -16.38 8.16
N LEU A 184 7.41 -15.57 8.74
CA LEU A 184 7.43 -15.31 10.19
C LEU A 184 6.20 -14.50 10.64
N ALA A 185 5.73 -13.55 9.84
CA ALA A 185 4.56 -12.73 10.15
C ALA A 185 3.28 -13.57 10.30
N ALA A 186 3.20 -14.69 9.58
CA ALA A 186 2.05 -15.61 9.66
C ALA A 186 1.96 -16.37 11.00
N ILE A 187 3.09 -16.53 11.73
CA ILE A 187 3.15 -17.30 12.97
C ILE A 187 2.69 -16.40 14.13
N PRO A 188 1.62 -16.78 14.87
CA PRO A 188 1.19 -16.05 16.07
C PRO A 188 2.34 -15.85 17.06
N PHE A 189 2.36 -14.74 17.80
CA PHE A 189 3.39 -14.31 18.74
C PHE A 189 4.76 -14.02 18.11
N VAL A 190 5.26 -14.91 17.21
CA VAL A 190 6.55 -14.71 16.52
C VAL A 190 6.48 -13.50 15.59
N GLY A 191 5.47 -13.46 14.73
CA GLY A 191 5.27 -12.36 13.80
C GLY A 191 5.11 -11.01 14.51
N ASP A 192 4.29 -10.95 15.56
CA ASP A 192 4.12 -9.74 16.37
C ASP A 192 5.45 -9.29 16.99
N THR A 193 6.25 -10.24 17.52
CA THR A 193 7.55 -9.95 18.12
C THR A 193 8.53 -9.40 17.10
N VAL A 194 8.66 -10.07 15.94
CA VAL A 194 9.52 -9.61 14.83
C VAL A 194 9.11 -8.22 14.37
N MET A 195 7.81 -7.97 14.23
CA MET A 195 7.28 -6.68 13.78
C MET A 195 7.48 -5.56 14.80
N ARG A 196 7.39 -5.86 16.10
CA ARG A 196 7.73 -4.89 17.14
C ARG A 196 9.24 -4.58 17.17
N LEU A 197 10.09 -5.52 16.80
CA LEU A 197 11.55 -5.35 16.74
C LEU A 197 12.06 -4.79 15.39
N ARG A 198 11.15 -4.40 14.46
CA ARG A 198 11.50 -3.81 13.16
C ARG A 198 12.50 -2.66 13.32
N ASN A 199 13.44 -2.57 12.40
CA ASN A 199 14.45 -1.53 12.37
C ASN A 199 14.66 -0.96 10.96
N TYR A 200 15.54 0.04 10.83
CA TYR A 200 15.80 0.71 9.56
C TYR A 200 16.28 -0.25 8.46
N THR A 201 17.18 -1.18 8.79
CA THR A 201 17.75 -2.12 7.81
C THR A 201 16.67 -3.03 7.22
N ILE A 202 15.79 -3.59 8.07
CA ILE A 202 14.66 -4.44 7.63
C ILE A 202 13.69 -3.62 6.79
N MET A 203 13.33 -2.43 7.26
CA MET A 203 12.42 -1.55 6.53
C MET A 203 12.96 -1.15 5.17
N LYS A 204 14.23 -0.76 5.11
CA LYS A 204 14.91 -0.43 3.86
C LYS A 204 14.90 -1.62 2.90
N ALA A 205 15.25 -2.82 3.36
CA ALA A 205 15.25 -4.01 2.52
C ALA A 205 13.86 -4.35 1.95
N VAL A 206 12.79 -4.18 2.75
CA VAL A 206 11.40 -4.39 2.30
C VAL A 206 11.00 -3.36 1.25
N LEU A 207 11.29 -2.07 1.49
CA LEU A 207 10.90 -0.99 0.57
C LEU A 207 11.71 -1.03 -0.73
N THR A 208 13.02 -1.28 -0.67
CA THR A 208 13.85 -1.41 -1.88
C THR A 208 13.52 -2.65 -2.71
N GLY A 209 12.93 -3.68 -2.10
CA GLY A 209 12.42 -4.84 -2.85
C GLY A 209 11.20 -4.54 -3.72
N GLY A 210 10.59 -3.36 -3.57
CA GLY A 210 9.45 -2.93 -4.38
C GLY A 210 9.81 -2.10 -5.61
N VAL A 211 11.08 -1.74 -5.76
CA VAL A 211 11.60 -0.99 -6.93
C VAL A 211 12.60 -1.83 -7.71
N SER A 212 12.71 -1.60 -9.01
CA SER A 212 13.74 -2.22 -9.85
C SER A 212 15.10 -1.55 -9.64
N ASP A 213 15.13 -0.22 -9.52
CA ASP A 213 16.34 0.52 -9.14
C ASP A 213 16.20 1.05 -7.70
N PRO A 214 17.02 0.60 -6.73
CA PRO A 214 17.01 1.14 -5.36
C PRO A 214 17.20 2.66 -5.27
N LYS A 215 17.80 3.29 -6.29
CA LYS A 215 17.96 4.76 -6.37
C LYS A 215 16.64 5.49 -6.66
N SER A 216 15.61 4.79 -7.10
CA SER A 216 14.26 5.32 -7.30
C SER A 216 13.66 5.86 -6.00
N ILE A 217 14.08 5.32 -4.85
CA ILE A 217 13.72 5.81 -3.52
C ILE A 217 14.83 6.73 -3.01
N SER A 218 14.60 8.02 -2.99
CA SER A 218 15.57 8.97 -2.46
C SER A 218 15.83 8.72 -0.95
N PRO A 219 17.02 9.07 -0.42
CA PRO A 219 17.31 8.95 1.01
C PRO A 219 16.31 9.70 1.91
N ALA A 220 15.80 10.84 1.44
CA ALA A 220 14.79 11.62 2.14
C ALA A 220 13.45 10.87 2.23
N LEU A 221 12.97 10.32 1.11
CA LEU A 221 11.75 9.53 1.07
C LEU A 221 11.88 8.25 1.90
N MET A 222 13.03 7.56 1.81
CA MET A 222 13.29 6.36 2.63
C MET A 222 13.25 6.68 4.13
N LYS A 223 13.84 7.81 4.53
CA LYS A 223 13.81 8.26 5.93
C LYS A 223 12.38 8.57 6.38
N GLU A 224 11.61 9.25 5.55
CA GLU A 224 10.21 9.59 5.82
C GLU A 224 9.35 8.33 5.99
N MET A 225 9.41 7.41 5.02
CA MET A 225 8.69 6.13 5.08
C MET A 225 9.10 5.30 6.31
N TYR A 226 10.38 5.34 6.69
CA TYR A 226 10.86 4.66 7.90
C TYR A 226 10.27 5.29 9.16
N MET A 227 10.32 6.61 9.30
CA MET A 227 9.80 7.31 10.48
C MET A 227 8.31 7.02 10.68
N VAL A 228 7.54 7.11 9.59
CA VAL A 228 6.10 6.87 9.61
C VAL A 228 5.77 5.41 9.86
N GLY A 229 6.42 4.50 9.14
CA GLY A 229 6.25 3.04 9.32
C GLY A 229 6.77 2.52 10.66
N ASN A 230 7.51 3.37 11.41
CA ASN A 230 8.02 3.07 12.73
C ASN A 230 7.18 3.65 13.87
N ARG A 231 6.06 4.30 13.57
CA ARG A 231 5.12 4.82 14.58
C ARG A 231 4.61 3.70 15.49
N ARG A 232 4.40 4.04 16.76
CA ARG A 232 3.78 3.12 17.72
C ARG A 232 2.46 2.58 17.18
N GLY A 233 2.26 1.27 17.24
CA GLY A 233 1.06 0.60 16.77
C GLY A 233 1.01 0.29 15.28
N HIS A 234 1.81 0.95 14.44
CA HIS A 234 1.80 0.78 12.98
C HIS A 234 2.01 -0.69 12.54
N TYR A 235 2.76 -1.48 13.32
CA TYR A 235 3.00 -2.89 13.02
C TYR A 235 1.71 -3.72 12.95
N ARG A 236 0.67 -3.35 13.73
CA ARG A 236 -0.59 -4.10 13.80
C ARG A 236 -1.33 -4.10 12.47
N GLY A 237 -1.42 -2.94 11.81
CA GLY A 237 -2.03 -2.84 10.49
C GLY A 237 -1.33 -3.73 9.47
N PHE A 238 0.01 -3.69 9.46
CA PHE A 238 0.78 -4.51 8.53
C PHE A 238 0.66 -6.01 8.79
N ILE A 239 0.75 -6.44 10.05
CA ILE A 239 0.67 -7.86 10.37
C ILE A 239 -0.73 -8.42 10.13
N ASN A 240 -1.78 -7.64 10.43
CA ASN A 240 -3.16 -8.03 10.15
C ASN A 240 -3.41 -8.12 8.64
N LEU A 241 -2.89 -7.19 7.85
CA LEU A 241 -2.94 -7.25 6.39
C LEU A 241 -2.31 -8.55 5.86
N LEU A 242 -1.13 -8.93 6.37
CA LEU A 242 -0.47 -10.17 5.94
C LEU A 242 -1.23 -11.43 6.38
N ARG A 243 -1.84 -11.42 7.56
CA ARG A 243 -2.65 -12.55 8.06
C ARG A 243 -3.95 -12.73 7.29
N ASN A 244 -4.52 -11.64 6.80
CA ASN A 244 -5.75 -11.62 6.00
C ASN A 244 -5.48 -11.49 4.50
N ALA A 245 -4.24 -11.78 4.06
CA ALA A 245 -3.79 -11.54 2.69
C ALA A 245 -4.59 -12.32 1.62
N SER A 246 -5.17 -13.48 1.98
CA SER A 246 -6.03 -14.25 1.07
C SER A 246 -7.30 -13.50 0.65
N SER A 247 -7.73 -12.48 1.40
CA SER A 247 -8.89 -11.66 1.04
C SER A 247 -8.72 -10.94 -0.30
N TRP A 248 -7.49 -10.58 -0.65
CA TRP A 248 -7.18 -9.92 -1.92
C TRP A 248 -7.40 -10.85 -3.12
N GLU A 249 -6.93 -12.10 -3.04
CA GLU A 249 -7.14 -13.10 -4.10
C GLU A 249 -8.61 -13.55 -4.18
N HIS A 250 -9.30 -13.65 -3.06
CA HIS A 250 -10.73 -13.96 -3.03
C HIS A 250 -11.55 -12.92 -3.80
N ALA A 251 -11.19 -11.65 -3.71
CA ALA A 251 -11.88 -10.56 -4.38
C ALA A 251 -11.85 -10.65 -5.92
N ARG A 252 -10.92 -11.39 -6.50
CA ARG A 252 -10.87 -11.65 -7.96
C ARG A 252 -12.15 -12.28 -8.49
N SER A 253 -12.87 -13.04 -7.67
CA SER A 253 -14.15 -13.64 -8.05
C SER A 253 -15.22 -12.60 -8.39
N GLU A 254 -15.05 -11.35 -7.95
CA GLU A 254 -15.97 -10.24 -8.21
C GLU A 254 -15.62 -9.48 -9.50
N TYR A 255 -14.41 -9.62 -10.07
CA TYR A 255 -13.90 -8.77 -11.16
C TYR A 255 -14.72 -8.89 -12.46
N GLY A 256 -15.39 -10.03 -12.69
CA GLY A 256 -16.32 -10.19 -13.80
C GLY A 256 -17.52 -9.22 -13.77
N ASN A 257 -17.79 -8.59 -12.63
CA ASN A 257 -18.85 -7.61 -12.48
C ASN A 257 -18.41 -6.19 -12.87
N ILE A 258 -17.12 -5.94 -13.14
CA ILE A 258 -16.63 -4.60 -13.49
C ILE A 258 -17.26 -4.16 -14.81
N ASN A 259 -17.94 -3.01 -14.78
CA ASN A 259 -18.65 -2.42 -15.91
C ASN A 259 -18.17 -1.01 -16.27
N VAL A 260 -17.12 -0.51 -15.60
CA VAL A 260 -16.50 0.79 -15.93
C VAL A 260 -15.24 0.57 -16.78
N PRO A 261 -14.87 1.53 -17.64
CA PRO A 261 -13.61 1.47 -18.38
C PRO A 261 -12.42 1.19 -17.46
N THR A 262 -11.64 0.17 -17.81
CA THR A 262 -10.51 -0.31 -17.01
C THR A 262 -9.26 -0.33 -17.86
N PHE A 263 -8.19 0.33 -17.37
CA PHE A 263 -6.88 0.35 -18.01
C PHE A 263 -5.80 -0.09 -17.02
N MET A 264 -5.27 -1.30 -17.17
CA MET A 264 -4.27 -1.85 -16.26
C MET A 264 -2.85 -1.47 -16.69
N ILE A 265 -2.02 -1.09 -15.72
CA ILE A 265 -0.60 -0.77 -15.94
C ILE A 265 0.25 -1.76 -15.16
N TRP A 266 1.16 -2.43 -15.84
CA TRP A 266 2.10 -3.37 -15.23
C TRP A 266 3.54 -2.86 -15.35
N GLY A 267 4.33 -3.03 -14.30
CA GLY A 267 5.79 -2.89 -14.37
C GLY A 267 6.42 -4.14 -14.98
N ALA A 268 7.45 -3.98 -15.81
CA ALA A 268 8.14 -5.12 -16.41
C ALA A 268 8.70 -6.10 -15.38
N GLU A 269 9.21 -5.54 -14.28
CA GLU A 269 9.86 -6.27 -13.17
C GLU A 269 8.96 -6.35 -11.92
N ASP A 270 7.63 -6.27 -12.10
CA ASP A 270 6.69 -6.46 -11.00
C ASP A 270 6.76 -7.88 -10.44
N TRP A 271 6.32 -8.04 -9.20
CA TRP A 271 6.28 -9.36 -8.51
C TRP A 271 5.26 -10.34 -9.11
N SER A 272 4.24 -9.85 -9.83
CA SER A 272 3.27 -10.69 -10.55
C SER A 272 3.92 -11.40 -11.73
N ARG A 273 3.45 -12.62 -11.99
CA ARG A 273 3.88 -13.41 -13.15
C ARG A 273 2.99 -13.12 -14.36
N PRO A 274 3.49 -13.33 -15.59
CA PRO A 274 2.68 -13.10 -16.79
C PRO A 274 1.34 -13.85 -16.81
N GLU A 275 1.30 -15.08 -16.27
CA GLU A 275 0.06 -15.86 -16.18
C GLU A 275 -0.95 -15.27 -15.20
N GLU A 276 -0.49 -14.67 -14.09
CA GLU A 276 -1.35 -14.01 -13.09
C GLU A 276 -1.95 -12.73 -13.68
N ARG A 277 -1.16 -11.95 -14.42
CA ARG A 277 -1.61 -10.75 -15.14
C ARG A 277 -2.69 -11.09 -16.18
N ARG A 278 -2.42 -12.08 -17.02
CA ARG A 278 -3.39 -12.55 -18.02
C ARG A 278 -4.67 -13.09 -17.37
N TYR A 279 -4.57 -13.70 -16.19
CA TYR A 279 -5.73 -14.16 -15.47
C TYR A 279 -6.61 -12.99 -15.04
N ASP A 280 -6.05 -11.94 -14.42
CA ASP A 280 -6.79 -10.73 -14.05
C ASP A 280 -7.44 -10.06 -15.28
N GLU A 281 -6.68 -9.90 -16.35
CA GLU A 281 -7.17 -9.36 -17.62
C GLU A 281 -8.31 -10.19 -18.19
N SER A 282 -8.27 -11.51 -18.06
CA SER A 282 -9.33 -12.39 -18.56
C SER A 282 -10.64 -12.30 -17.80
N LEU A 283 -10.62 -11.78 -16.56
CA LEU A 283 -11.83 -11.62 -15.74
C LEU A 283 -12.62 -10.35 -16.08
N ILE A 284 -12.00 -9.35 -16.72
CA ILE A 284 -12.55 -8.02 -16.88
C ILE A 284 -12.92 -7.78 -18.36
N SER A 285 -14.20 -7.63 -18.65
CA SER A 285 -14.64 -7.40 -20.02
C SER A 285 -14.16 -6.06 -20.55
N GLY A 286 -13.54 -6.04 -21.73
CA GLY A 286 -13.07 -4.82 -22.38
C GLY A 286 -11.89 -4.14 -21.70
N VAL A 287 -11.18 -4.84 -20.82
CA VAL A 287 -9.96 -4.32 -20.19
C VAL A 287 -8.91 -3.99 -21.25
N GLN A 288 -8.25 -2.84 -21.06
CA GLN A 288 -7.03 -2.51 -21.77
C GLN A 288 -5.86 -2.65 -20.78
N SER A 289 -4.71 -3.10 -21.28
CA SER A 289 -3.52 -3.22 -20.43
C SER A 289 -2.25 -2.83 -21.17
N VAL A 290 -1.27 -2.39 -20.39
CA VAL A 290 0.08 -2.09 -20.89
C VAL A 290 1.11 -2.54 -19.87
N THR A 291 2.24 -3.02 -20.35
CA THR A 291 3.42 -3.24 -19.51
C THR A 291 4.44 -2.14 -19.82
N ALA A 292 4.86 -1.38 -18.80
CA ALA A 292 5.94 -0.41 -18.90
C ALA A 292 7.24 -1.15 -19.28
N GLU A 293 8.12 -0.46 -19.99
CA GLU A 293 9.38 -1.06 -20.46
C GLU A 293 10.31 -1.45 -19.31
N THR A 294 10.23 -0.71 -18.21
CA THR A 294 11.01 -0.92 -16.97
C THR A 294 10.12 -0.72 -15.75
N GLY A 295 10.66 -1.03 -14.57
CA GLY A 295 10.05 -0.71 -13.28
C GLY A 295 9.45 -1.89 -12.57
N GLY A 296 9.63 -1.86 -11.26
CA GLY A 296 9.17 -2.88 -10.31
C GLY A 296 7.76 -2.62 -9.80
N HIS A 297 7.50 -3.13 -8.62
CA HIS A 297 6.18 -3.07 -7.97
C HIS A 297 5.74 -1.65 -7.62
N PHE A 298 6.67 -0.77 -7.25
CA PHE A 298 6.40 0.65 -6.96
C PHE A 298 6.63 1.51 -8.21
N LEU A 299 5.89 1.21 -9.27
CA LEU A 299 6.05 1.80 -10.59
C LEU A 299 6.08 3.35 -10.62
N PRO A 300 5.29 4.09 -9.80
CA PRO A 300 5.38 5.56 -9.76
C PRO A 300 6.73 6.10 -9.30
N LEU A 301 7.56 5.29 -8.63
CA LEU A 301 8.92 5.67 -8.22
C LEU A 301 9.94 5.34 -9.30
N ASP A 302 9.80 4.20 -9.97
CA ASP A 302 10.74 3.71 -10.98
C ASP A 302 10.53 4.36 -12.35
N ALA A 303 9.30 4.38 -12.83
CA ALA A 303 8.91 4.86 -14.15
C ALA A 303 7.78 5.91 -14.07
N PRO A 304 7.99 7.06 -13.40
CA PRO A 304 6.95 8.07 -13.19
C PRO A 304 6.40 8.62 -14.52
N ASN A 305 7.24 8.81 -15.54
CA ASN A 305 6.82 9.34 -16.84
C ASN A 305 5.88 8.37 -17.57
N ASP A 306 6.10 7.06 -17.46
CA ASP A 306 5.21 6.06 -18.04
C ASP A 306 3.87 6.06 -17.32
N VAL A 307 3.87 6.11 -15.99
CA VAL A 307 2.64 6.21 -15.20
C VAL A 307 1.84 7.47 -15.58
N ILE A 308 2.49 8.63 -15.67
CA ILE A 308 1.83 9.89 -16.07
C ILE A 308 1.24 9.75 -17.47
N ARG A 309 2.02 9.29 -18.45
CA ARG A 309 1.58 9.12 -19.83
C ARG A 309 0.37 8.21 -19.92
N HIS A 310 0.40 7.06 -19.24
CA HIS A 310 -0.68 6.08 -19.31
C HIS A 310 -1.92 6.54 -18.55
N ILE A 311 -1.79 7.22 -17.41
CA ILE A 311 -2.96 7.81 -16.74
C ILE A 311 -3.61 8.85 -17.63
N ARG A 312 -2.84 9.76 -18.28
CA ARG A 312 -3.37 10.76 -19.20
C ARG A 312 -4.07 10.15 -20.41
N SER A 313 -3.52 9.08 -20.97
CA SER A 313 -4.10 8.44 -22.16
C SER A 313 -5.35 7.62 -21.84
N ALA A 314 -5.48 7.14 -20.60
CA ALA A 314 -6.57 6.29 -20.17
C ALA A 314 -7.72 7.07 -19.49
N ALA A 315 -7.48 8.31 -19.05
CA ALA A 315 -8.48 9.16 -18.40
C ALA A 315 -9.39 9.83 -19.41
#